data_570c66f1817c716a8996fa42a5feacd1
#
_entry.id   570c66f1817c716a8996fa42a5feacd1
#
_cell.length_a   1.000
_cell.length_b   1.000
_cell.length_c   1.000
_cell.angle_alpha   90.00
_cell.angle_beta   90.00
_cell.angle_gamma   90.00
#
_symmetry.space_group_name_H-M   'P 1'
#
loop_
_entity.id
_entity.type
_entity.pdbx_description
1 polymer ?
#
loop_
_entity_poly.entity_id
_entity_poly.type
_entity_poly.pdbx_seq_one_letter_code
_entity_poly.pdbx_strand_id
1 'polypeptide(L)'
;MACWNAAKSTARSVRDRVAIYACLLTLATTLPSPSMADGRGPVKSLLEIRQNRVVVQQWDLSCGAAALATLLNYQHGDPVSERQIAKGLIEREEYLTEPLLVRARHGFSLLDLKRYVDQRGYEGLGFGQLTLADLIERAPIMVPVNFNGYNHFVVFRGMRGNRVLLADPAFGNRTMLAAKFEQAWLKYPEIGKVGFVVARVDGVELPNRLAPQPRDFVLLR
;
A
#
# COMPACT_ATOMS: atom_id res chain seq x y z
N MET A 1 -44.59 53.94 56.33
CA MET A 1 -44.80 55.00 55.30
C MET A 1 -44.72 54.35 53.93
N ALA A 2 -45.77 54.14 53.38
CA ALA A 2 -46.51 54.18 52.15
C ALA A 2 -45.76 54.75 50.92
N CYS A 3 -45.85 54.02 49.77
CA CYS A 3 -46.28 54.45 48.44
C CYS A 3 -45.96 53.34 47.46
N TRP A 4 -46.77 52.54 47.11
CA TRP A 4 -47.78 52.38 46.05
C TRP A 4 -47.41 53.13 44.74
N ASN A 5 -47.14 52.40 43.67
CA ASN A 5 -47.39 52.85 42.32
C ASN A 5 -47.69 51.69 41.35
N ALA A 6 -48.72 51.99 40.58
CA ALA A 6 -49.58 51.10 39.85
C ALA A 6 -48.93 50.47 38.59
N ALA A 7 -49.37 49.27 38.32
CA ALA A 7 -49.21 48.58 37.06
C ALA A 7 -50.04 49.26 35.95
N LYS A 8 -49.38 49.59 34.80
CA LYS A 8 -50.10 49.87 33.54
C LYS A 8 -49.93 48.64 32.63
N SER A 9 -51.02 47.88 32.60
CA SER A 9 -51.23 46.84 31.58
C SER A 9 -51.47 47.51 30.24
N THR A 10 -50.58 47.35 29.29
CA THR A 10 -50.87 47.67 27.88
C THR A 10 -51.16 46.32 27.16
N ALA A 11 -52.49 46.17 26.94
CA ALA A 11 -52.97 45.07 26.07
C ALA A 11 -52.48 45.31 24.64
N ARG A 12 -51.55 44.49 24.21
CA ARG A 12 -51.12 44.38 22.77
C ARG A 12 -52.23 43.70 21.99
N SER A 13 -52.69 44.39 20.94
CA SER A 13 -53.77 43.98 20.05
C SER A 13 -53.47 42.60 19.41
N VAL A 14 -54.53 41.81 19.29
CA VAL A 14 -54.47 40.46 18.64
C VAL A 14 -53.94 40.56 17.21
N ARG A 15 -54.02 41.72 16.55
CA ARG A 15 -53.46 41.93 15.19
C ARG A 15 -51.93 41.85 15.12
N ASP A 16 -51.21 42.27 16.16
CA ASP A 16 -49.76 42.27 16.18
C ASP A 16 -49.22 40.84 16.35
N ARG A 17 -49.96 39.94 16.96
CA ARG A 17 -49.58 38.53 17.13
C ARG A 17 -49.72 37.70 15.83
N VAL A 18 -50.67 38.04 14.95
CA VAL A 18 -50.91 37.38 13.69
C VAL A 18 -49.82 37.76 12.67
N ALA A 19 -49.34 39.01 12.69
CA ALA A 19 -48.25 39.45 11.80
C ALA A 19 -46.90 38.80 12.12
N ILE A 20 -46.61 38.54 13.40
CA ILE A 20 -45.36 37.88 13.82
C ILE A 20 -45.33 36.38 13.42
N TYR A 21 -46.46 35.69 13.49
CA TYR A 21 -46.56 34.30 13.06
C TYR A 21 -46.52 34.13 11.53
N ALA A 22 -47.02 35.09 10.77
CA ALA A 22 -46.95 35.07 9.31
C ALA A 22 -45.54 35.29 8.79
N CYS A 23 -44.72 36.12 9.45
CA CYS A 23 -43.29 36.29 9.10
C CYS A 23 -42.40 35.09 9.46
N LEU A 24 -42.75 34.32 10.51
CA LEU A 24 -42.00 33.15 10.92
C LEU A 24 -42.26 31.92 10.03
N LEU A 25 -43.40 31.84 9.36
CA LEU A 25 -43.74 30.72 8.45
C LEU A 25 -43.10 30.83 7.07
N THR A 26 -42.67 32.01 6.63
CA THR A 26 -42.06 32.20 5.31
C THR A 26 -40.54 32.00 5.29
N LEU A 27 -39.90 31.92 6.47
CA LEU A 27 -38.44 31.69 6.57
C LEU A 27 -38.02 30.21 6.65
N ALA A 28 -38.98 29.29 6.67
CA ALA A 28 -38.73 27.87 6.89
C ALA A 28 -38.53 27.04 5.59
N THR A 29 -38.53 27.65 4.40
CA THR A 29 -38.56 26.89 3.14
C THR A 29 -37.34 26.98 2.26
N THR A 30 -36.20 27.51 2.75
CA THR A 30 -34.95 27.49 1.99
C THR A 30 -33.79 26.84 2.77
N LEU A 31 -34.03 25.64 3.34
CA LEU A 31 -32.91 24.78 3.66
C LEU A 31 -32.42 24.20 2.32
N PRO A 32 -31.14 24.45 1.95
CA PRO A 32 -30.59 23.76 0.81
C PRO A 32 -30.67 22.26 1.10
N SER A 33 -31.35 21.52 0.23
CA SER A 33 -31.33 20.06 0.28
C SER A 33 -29.85 19.61 0.35
N PRO A 34 -29.46 18.71 1.27
CA PRO A 34 -28.13 18.19 1.24
C PRO A 34 -27.95 17.56 -0.14
N SER A 35 -27.05 18.13 -0.93
CA SER A 35 -26.58 17.51 -2.16
C SER A 35 -26.09 16.14 -1.75
N MET A 36 -26.81 15.08 -2.15
CA MET A 36 -26.31 13.71 -2.05
C MET A 36 -25.01 13.72 -2.83
N ALA A 37 -23.88 13.80 -2.12
CA ALA A 37 -22.59 13.60 -2.72
C ALA A 37 -22.66 12.24 -3.40
N ASP A 38 -22.63 12.25 -4.74
CA ASP A 38 -22.61 11.05 -5.55
C ASP A 38 -21.53 10.15 -4.98
N GLY A 39 -21.90 8.98 -4.43
CA GLY A 39 -21.01 8.07 -3.70
C GLY A 39 -19.88 7.44 -4.57
N ARG A 40 -19.57 8.11 -5.67
CA ARG A 40 -18.40 7.83 -6.51
C ARG A 40 -17.20 8.50 -5.86
N GLY A 41 -16.39 7.70 -5.20
CA GLY A 41 -15.07 8.15 -4.74
C GLY A 41 -14.27 8.80 -5.88
N PRO A 42 -13.21 9.56 -5.57
CA PRO A 42 -12.42 10.26 -6.58
C PRO A 42 -11.95 9.30 -7.67
N VAL A 43 -12.16 9.67 -8.92
CA VAL A 43 -11.70 8.90 -10.08
C VAL A 43 -10.17 8.87 -10.06
N LYS A 44 -9.59 7.68 -10.01
CA LYS A 44 -8.14 7.47 -10.07
C LYS A 44 -7.73 7.09 -11.48
N SER A 45 -6.64 7.66 -11.97
CA SER A 45 -6.01 7.24 -13.22
C SER A 45 -5.46 5.82 -13.12
N LEU A 46 -5.28 5.14 -14.26
CA LEU A 46 -4.63 3.82 -14.28
C LEU A 46 -3.20 3.87 -13.71
N LEU A 47 -2.49 4.99 -13.90
CA LEU A 47 -1.15 5.17 -13.33
C LEU A 47 -1.20 5.22 -11.80
N GLU A 48 -2.11 5.98 -11.22
CA GLU A 48 -2.29 6.02 -9.76
C GLU A 48 -2.68 4.65 -9.18
N ILE A 49 -3.49 3.88 -9.91
CA ILE A 49 -3.86 2.51 -9.50
C ILE A 49 -2.64 1.59 -9.55
N ARG A 50 -1.83 1.68 -10.62
CA ARG A 50 -0.58 0.91 -10.74
C ARG A 50 0.42 1.26 -9.65
N GLN A 51 0.53 2.51 -9.27
CA GLN A 51 1.48 2.98 -8.25
C GLN A 51 0.93 2.90 -6.82
N ASN A 52 -0.30 2.44 -6.63
CA ASN A 52 -0.92 2.38 -5.32
C ASN A 52 -0.25 1.33 -4.42
N ARG A 53 0.40 1.79 -3.36
CA ARG A 53 1.12 0.94 -2.39
C ARG A 53 2.17 0.03 -3.03
N VAL A 54 2.95 0.60 -3.95
CA VAL A 54 4.16 0.01 -4.50
C VAL A 54 5.20 1.11 -4.69
N VAL A 55 6.44 0.82 -4.37
CA VAL A 55 7.58 1.68 -4.67
C VAL A 55 8.08 1.29 -6.06
N VAL A 56 7.94 2.22 -7.00
CA VAL A 56 8.47 2.06 -8.36
C VAL A 56 9.94 2.45 -8.34
N GLN A 57 10.80 1.57 -8.85
CA GLN A 57 12.24 1.80 -8.89
C GLN A 57 12.61 2.99 -9.79
N GLN A 58 13.62 3.73 -9.40
CA GLN A 58 14.13 4.88 -10.12
C GLN A 58 15.48 4.62 -10.79
N TRP A 59 16.17 3.55 -10.39
CA TRP A 59 17.49 3.18 -10.91
C TRP A 59 17.50 1.75 -11.41
N ASP A 60 18.38 1.50 -12.36
CA ASP A 60 18.67 0.15 -12.81
C ASP A 60 19.27 -0.67 -11.66
N LEU A 61 18.95 -1.96 -11.62
CA LEU A 61 19.47 -2.94 -10.63
C LEU A 61 18.98 -2.72 -9.18
N SER A 62 18.07 -1.77 -8.92
CA SER A 62 17.53 -1.47 -7.58
C SER A 62 16.18 -2.14 -7.28
N CYS A 63 15.73 -3.07 -8.14
CA CYS A 63 14.45 -3.75 -7.96
C CYS A 63 14.29 -4.39 -6.57
N GLY A 64 15.36 -5.01 -6.04
CA GLY A 64 15.37 -5.57 -4.69
C GLY A 64 15.16 -4.51 -3.61
N ALA A 65 15.81 -3.35 -3.73
CA ALA A 65 15.66 -2.24 -2.79
C ALA A 65 14.23 -1.64 -2.85
N ALA A 66 13.68 -1.46 -4.04
CA ALA A 66 12.32 -0.94 -4.22
C ALA A 66 11.23 -1.93 -3.78
N ALA A 67 11.42 -3.24 -4.03
CA ALA A 67 10.55 -4.29 -3.52
C ALA A 67 10.57 -4.33 -1.98
N LEU A 68 11.76 -4.24 -1.38
CA LEU A 68 11.91 -4.17 0.08
C LEU A 68 11.28 -2.89 0.65
N ALA A 69 11.48 -1.72 0.01
CA ALA A 69 10.80 -0.48 0.39
C ALA A 69 9.27 -0.63 0.35
N THR A 70 8.74 -1.38 -0.61
CA THR A 70 7.31 -1.67 -0.70
C THR A 70 6.83 -2.44 0.54
N LEU A 71 7.56 -3.48 0.97
CA LEU A 71 7.23 -4.24 2.18
C LEU A 71 7.33 -3.38 3.44
N LEU A 72 8.43 -2.66 3.63
CA LEU A 72 8.63 -1.83 4.83
C LEU A 72 7.57 -0.73 4.93
N ASN A 73 7.33 0.02 3.85
CA ASN A 73 6.38 1.14 3.87
C ASN A 73 4.94 0.70 4.05
N TYR A 74 4.51 -0.33 3.31
CA TYR A 74 3.07 -0.62 3.20
C TYR A 74 2.63 -1.84 4.00
N GLN A 75 3.51 -2.78 4.29
CA GLN A 75 3.20 -3.91 5.18
C GLN A 75 3.50 -3.55 6.64
N HIS A 76 4.66 -2.95 6.90
CA HIS A 76 5.13 -2.66 8.25
C HIS A 76 4.81 -1.23 8.72
N GLY A 77 4.57 -0.29 7.80
CA GLY A 77 4.33 1.11 8.14
C GLY A 77 5.61 1.84 8.54
N ASP A 78 6.76 1.35 8.09
CA ASP A 78 8.08 1.90 8.33
C ASP A 78 8.57 2.64 7.06
N PRO A 79 8.42 3.97 6.97
CA PRO A 79 8.70 4.72 5.76
C PRO A 79 10.19 4.75 5.45
N VAL A 80 10.55 4.21 4.30
CA VAL A 80 11.91 4.20 3.77
C VAL A 80 11.88 4.32 2.25
N SER A 81 12.81 5.08 1.68
CA SER A 81 12.94 5.20 0.22
C SER A 81 13.83 4.09 -0.36
N GLU A 82 13.61 3.77 -1.62
CA GLU A 82 14.50 2.91 -2.42
C GLU A 82 15.97 3.35 -2.29
N ARG A 83 16.21 4.68 -2.40
CA ARG A 83 17.54 5.28 -2.30
C ARG A 83 18.22 5.01 -0.95
N GLN A 84 17.49 5.10 0.15
CA GLN A 84 18.03 4.82 1.49
C GLN A 84 18.44 3.35 1.62
N ILE A 85 17.61 2.44 1.12
CA ILE A 85 17.94 1.01 1.13
C ILE A 85 19.15 0.75 0.22
N ALA A 86 19.12 1.22 -1.03
CA ALA A 86 20.22 1.02 -1.97
C ALA A 86 21.54 1.58 -1.42
N LYS A 87 21.51 2.75 -0.78
CA LYS A 87 22.68 3.33 -0.13
C LYS A 87 23.22 2.42 0.99
N GLY A 88 22.36 1.98 1.91
CA GLY A 88 22.77 1.09 3.00
C GLY A 88 23.29 -0.27 2.52
N LEU A 89 22.84 -0.74 1.34
CA LEU A 89 23.34 -1.95 0.72
C LEU A 89 24.73 -1.76 0.08
N ILE A 90 24.95 -0.61 -0.59
CA ILE A 90 26.24 -0.29 -1.26
C ILE A 90 27.35 0.06 -0.27
N GLU A 91 27.03 0.65 0.87
CA GLU A 91 28.00 1.02 1.92
C GLU A 91 28.64 -0.20 2.62
N ARG A 92 28.33 -1.41 2.20
CA ARG A 92 28.93 -2.64 2.73
C ARG A 92 30.33 -2.83 2.16
N GLU A 93 31.21 -3.36 3.00
CA GLU A 93 32.64 -3.54 2.67
C GLU A 93 32.87 -4.25 1.34
N GLU A 94 32.10 -5.32 1.02
CA GLU A 94 32.23 -6.07 -0.24
C GLU A 94 31.90 -5.23 -1.49
N TYR A 95 30.98 -4.26 -1.40
CA TYR A 95 30.66 -3.37 -2.51
C TYR A 95 31.54 -2.12 -2.54
N LEU A 96 32.14 -1.74 -1.42
CA LEU A 96 33.14 -0.68 -1.36
C LEU A 96 34.46 -1.12 -1.95
N THR A 97 34.85 -2.41 -1.74
CA THR A 97 36.06 -2.99 -2.29
C THR A 97 35.89 -3.39 -3.77
N GLU A 98 34.71 -3.87 -4.15
CA GLU A 98 34.39 -4.29 -5.52
C GLU A 98 33.10 -3.61 -6.04
N PRO A 99 33.12 -2.35 -6.44
CA PRO A 99 31.92 -1.60 -6.86
C PRO A 99 31.21 -2.20 -8.08
N LEU A 100 31.92 -2.94 -8.93
CA LEU A 100 31.34 -3.62 -10.10
C LEU A 100 30.54 -4.87 -9.74
N LEU A 101 30.62 -5.34 -8.49
CA LEU A 101 29.96 -6.57 -8.05
C LEU A 101 28.43 -6.47 -8.15
N VAL A 102 27.85 -5.31 -7.87
CA VAL A 102 26.40 -5.05 -8.03
C VAL A 102 25.98 -5.26 -9.49
N ARG A 103 26.80 -4.80 -10.44
CA ARG A 103 26.55 -5.00 -11.88
C ARG A 103 26.73 -6.46 -12.28
N ALA A 104 27.80 -7.11 -11.82
CA ALA A 104 28.07 -8.50 -12.12
C ALA A 104 26.99 -9.44 -11.59
N ARG A 105 26.38 -9.11 -10.45
CA ARG A 105 25.28 -9.87 -9.84
C ARG A 105 23.89 -9.45 -10.34
N HIS A 106 23.79 -8.49 -11.24
CA HIS A 106 22.51 -7.92 -11.70
C HIS A 106 21.61 -7.39 -10.57
N GLY A 107 22.21 -6.76 -9.55
CA GLY A 107 21.53 -6.18 -8.42
C GLY A 107 21.96 -6.77 -7.07
N PHE A 108 21.13 -6.55 -6.05
CA PHE A 108 21.37 -7.03 -4.69
C PHE A 108 20.82 -8.43 -4.48
N SER A 109 21.51 -9.25 -3.68
CA SER A 109 21.04 -10.57 -3.32
C SER A 109 20.01 -10.55 -2.19
N LEU A 110 19.23 -11.64 -2.03
CA LEU A 110 18.34 -11.79 -0.87
C LEU A 110 19.10 -11.76 0.47
N LEU A 111 20.35 -12.19 0.50
CA LEU A 111 21.20 -12.12 1.70
C LEU A 111 21.55 -10.67 2.05
N ASP A 112 21.76 -9.82 1.05
CA ASP A 112 22.00 -8.39 1.27
C ASP A 112 20.77 -7.73 1.88
N LEU A 113 19.59 -8.01 1.32
CA LEU A 113 18.32 -7.51 1.82
C LEU A 113 18.03 -8.02 3.24
N LYS A 114 18.33 -9.30 3.53
CA LYS A 114 18.22 -9.84 4.88
C LYS A 114 19.08 -9.05 5.86
N ARG A 115 20.35 -8.87 5.59
CA ARG A 115 21.27 -8.13 6.47
C ARG A 115 20.80 -6.70 6.72
N TYR A 116 20.26 -6.04 5.69
CA TYR A 116 19.70 -4.70 5.81
C TYR A 116 18.50 -4.66 6.78
N VAL A 117 17.54 -5.57 6.65
CA VAL A 117 16.36 -5.58 7.52
C VAL A 117 16.69 -6.01 8.94
N ASP A 118 17.62 -6.97 9.12
CA ASP A 118 18.09 -7.41 10.44
C ASP A 118 18.74 -6.22 11.20
N GLN A 119 19.54 -5.39 10.53
CA GLN A 119 20.12 -4.17 11.10
C GLN A 119 19.08 -3.09 11.43
N ARG A 120 17.93 -3.15 10.77
CA ARG A 120 16.82 -2.20 10.97
C ARG A 120 15.84 -2.66 12.06
N GLY A 121 16.09 -3.78 12.72
CA GLY A 121 15.25 -4.31 13.81
C GLY A 121 14.09 -5.18 13.33
N TYR A 122 14.22 -5.76 12.14
CA TYR A 122 13.34 -6.81 11.64
C TYR A 122 14.09 -8.15 11.55
N GLU A 123 13.39 -9.19 11.19
CA GLU A 123 13.95 -10.48 10.86
C GLU A 123 13.70 -10.79 9.39
N GLY A 124 14.76 -10.89 8.60
CA GLY A 124 14.67 -11.33 7.20
C GLY A 124 14.65 -12.85 7.12
N LEU A 125 13.57 -13.42 6.60
CA LEU A 125 13.37 -14.87 6.48
C LEU A 125 13.36 -15.30 5.01
N GLY A 126 14.35 -16.11 4.62
CA GLY A 126 14.40 -16.76 3.32
C GLY A 126 13.79 -18.17 3.38
N PHE A 127 12.96 -18.51 2.40
CA PHE A 127 12.33 -19.82 2.27
C PHE A 127 12.70 -20.44 0.93
N GLY A 128 12.94 -21.73 0.92
CA GLY A 128 13.14 -22.56 -0.28
C GLY A 128 12.05 -23.59 -0.46
N GLN A 129 12.09 -24.32 -1.60
CA GLN A 129 11.15 -25.38 -1.95
C GLN A 129 9.66 -24.93 -1.94
N LEU A 130 9.41 -23.62 -2.18
CA LEU A 130 8.07 -23.05 -2.08
C LEU A 130 7.18 -23.48 -3.25
N THR A 131 5.90 -23.66 -2.92
CA THR A 131 4.79 -23.81 -3.86
C THR A 131 3.98 -22.53 -3.96
N LEU A 132 3.04 -22.44 -4.90
CA LEU A 132 2.12 -21.31 -4.99
C LEU A 132 1.21 -21.21 -3.75
N ALA A 133 0.87 -22.36 -3.13
CA ALA A 133 0.08 -22.38 -1.90
C ALA A 133 0.85 -21.72 -0.74
N ASP A 134 2.14 -22.01 -0.61
CA ASP A 134 3.01 -21.36 0.39
C ASP A 134 3.09 -19.85 0.19
N LEU A 135 3.12 -19.36 -1.06
CA LEU A 135 3.11 -17.93 -1.33
C LEU A 135 1.80 -17.27 -0.90
N ILE A 136 0.66 -17.95 -1.10
CA ILE A 136 -0.66 -17.43 -0.71
C ILE A 136 -0.71 -17.29 0.82
N GLU A 137 -0.22 -18.28 1.53
CA GLU A 137 -0.19 -18.31 2.99
C GLU A 137 0.72 -17.21 3.57
N ARG A 138 1.90 -17.02 2.96
CA ARG A 138 2.94 -16.10 3.43
C ARG A 138 2.86 -14.70 2.83
N ALA A 139 1.85 -14.40 2.01
CA ALA A 139 1.72 -13.08 1.40
C ALA A 139 1.56 -11.96 2.44
N PRO A 140 2.22 -10.81 2.25
CA PRO A 140 3.04 -10.44 1.10
C PRO A 140 4.47 -10.98 1.20
N ILE A 141 4.97 -11.55 0.13
CA ILE A 141 6.30 -12.18 0.07
C ILE A 141 7.05 -11.72 -1.19
N MET A 142 8.32 -11.39 -1.05
CA MET A 142 9.19 -11.05 -2.17
C MET A 142 9.70 -12.33 -2.84
N VAL A 143 9.67 -12.35 -4.16
CA VAL A 143 10.12 -13.50 -4.97
C VAL A 143 10.95 -13.04 -6.17
N PRO A 144 11.98 -13.82 -6.55
CA PRO A 144 12.73 -13.59 -7.79
C PRO A 144 11.96 -14.18 -8.97
N VAL A 145 11.85 -13.41 -10.04
CA VAL A 145 11.22 -13.82 -11.29
C VAL A 145 12.11 -13.53 -12.47
N ASN A 146 11.88 -14.22 -13.59
CA ASN A 146 12.49 -13.90 -14.87
C ASN A 146 11.38 -13.50 -15.83
N PHE A 147 11.35 -12.23 -16.22
CA PHE A 147 10.45 -11.73 -17.25
C PHE A 147 11.21 -11.48 -18.54
N ASN A 148 11.00 -12.34 -19.54
CA ASN A 148 11.62 -12.21 -20.86
C ASN A 148 13.16 -12.11 -20.83
N GLY A 149 13.82 -12.92 -20.00
CA GLY A 149 15.27 -12.96 -19.85
C GLY A 149 15.84 -11.98 -18.82
N TYR A 150 15.00 -11.15 -18.21
CA TYR A 150 15.43 -10.20 -17.18
C TYR A 150 15.08 -10.72 -15.78
N ASN A 151 16.11 -10.96 -14.96
CA ASN A 151 15.94 -11.36 -13.57
C ASN A 151 15.53 -10.15 -12.72
N HIS A 152 14.48 -10.32 -11.92
CA HIS A 152 13.82 -9.22 -11.24
C HIS A 152 13.22 -9.67 -9.90
N PHE A 153 13.13 -8.78 -8.93
CA PHE A 153 12.39 -9.01 -7.69
C PHE A 153 11.03 -8.34 -7.74
N VAL A 154 10.00 -9.08 -7.37
CA VAL A 154 8.64 -8.56 -7.21
C VAL A 154 8.08 -8.96 -5.85
N VAL A 155 7.07 -8.25 -5.36
CA VAL A 155 6.31 -8.65 -4.17
C VAL A 155 5.02 -9.33 -4.63
N PHE A 156 4.89 -10.62 -4.30
CA PHE A 156 3.63 -11.35 -4.43
C PHE A 156 2.68 -10.86 -3.33
N ARG A 157 1.57 -10.25 -3.73
CA ARG A 157 0.59 -9.66 -2.81
C ARG A 157 -0.54 -10.63 -2.46
N GLY A 158 -0.83 -11.57 -3.35
CA GLY A 158 -1.87 -12.58 -3.21
C GLY A 158 -2.47 -12.98 -4.55
N MET A 159 -3.55 -13.74 -4.50
CA MET A 159 -4.20 -14.35 -5.66
C MET A 159 -5.73 -14.25 -5.57
N ARG A 160 -6.39 -14.20 -6.73
CA ARG A 160 -7.84 -14.34 -6.84
C ARG A 160 -8.19 -15.13 -8.10
N GLY A 161 -8.96 -16.22 -7.93
CA GLY A 161 -9.23 -17.17 -9.01
C GLY A 161 -7.91 -17.72 -9.55
N ASN A 162 -7.66 -17.60 -10.83
CA ASN A 162 -6.45 -18.08 -11.51
C ASN A 162 -5.41 -16.95 -11.78
N ARG A 163 -5.53 -15.80 -11.12
CA ARG A 163 -4.65 -14.64 -11.33
C ARG A 163 -3.97 -14.22 -10.03
N VAL A 164 -2.68 -13.94 -10.11
CA VAL A 164 -1.88 -13.34 -9.05
C VAL A 164 -1.83 -11.82 -9.18
N LEU A 165 -1.68 -11.13 -8.06
CA LEU A 165 -1.37 -9.70 -8.01
C LEU A 165 0.06 -9.52 -7.51
N LEU A 166 0.85 -8.79 -8.28
CA LEU A 166 2.24 -8.47 -7.99
C LEU A 166 2.39 -6.96 -7.78
N ALA A 167 3.19 -6.55 -6.79
CA ALA A 167 3.79 -5.23 -6.77
C ALA A 167 5.17 -5.35 -7.43
N ASP A 168 5.25 -4.85 -8.65
CA ASP A 168 6.43 -4.94 -9.50
C ASP A 168 7.16 -3.59 -9.50
N PRO A 169 8.40 -3.51 -8.97
CA PRO A 169 9.14 -2.26 -8.90
C PRO A 169 9.38 -1.58 -10.25
N ALA A 170 9.46 -2.34 -11.34
CA ALA A 170 9.68 -1.77 -12.67
C ALA A 170 8.39 -1.27 -13.33
N PHE A 171 7.23 -1.80 -12.93
CA PHE A 171 5.98 -1.58 -13.63
C PHE A 171 4.85 -0.97 -12.78
N GLY A 172 4.95 -1.13 -11.47
CA GLY A 172 3.84 -0.91 -10.54
C GLY A 172 3.01 -2.19 -10.33
N ASN A 173 1.83 -2.05 -9.77
CA ASN A 173 0.93 -3.18 -9.59
C ASN A 173 0.48 -3.77 -10.92
N ARG A 174 0.54 -5.08 -11.04
CA ARG A 174 0.08 -5.84 -12.21
C ARG A 174 -0.53 -7.17 -11.83
N THR A 175 -1.47 -7.64 -12.63
CA THR A 175 -1.98 -9.01 -12.50
C THR A 175 -1.50 -9.87 -13.66
N MET A 176 -1.31 -11.16 -13.40
CA MET A 176 -1.02 -12.15 -14.43
C MET A 176 -1.63 -13.50 -14.09
N LEU A 177 -1.75 -14.38 -15.08
CA LEU A 177 -2.20 -15.76 -14.85
C LEU A 177 -1.20 -16.48 -13.92
N ALA A 178 -1.72 -17.26 -12.98
CA ALA A 178 -0.90 -18.03 -12.04
C ALA A 178 0.11 -18.93 -12.77
N ALA A 179 -0.32 -19.63 -13.82
CA ALA A 179 0.57 -20.48 -14.60
C ALA A 179 1.73 -19.71 -15.27
N LYS A 180 1.48 -18.49 -15.76
CA LYS A 180 2.55 -17.62 -16.30
C LYS A 180 3.50 -17.14 -15.20
N PHE A 181 2.96 -16.81 -14.03
CA PHE A 181 3.77 -16.44 -12.88
C PHE A 181 4.64 -17.61 -12.42
N GLU A 182 4.11 -18.82 -12.32
CA GLU A 182 4.87 -20.00 -11.92
C GLU A 182 6.01 -20.35 -12.89
N GLN A 183 5.81 -20.10 -14.19
CA GLN A 183 6.87 -20.24 -15.20
C GLN A 183 7.96 -19.17 -15.05
N ALA A 184 7.58 -17.94 -14.70
CA ALA A 184 8.52 -16.83 -14.50
C ALA A 184 9.23 -16.89 -13.15
N TRP A 185 8.65 -17.51 -12.13
CA TRP A 185 9.24 -17.63 -10.80
C TRP A 185 10.47 -18.52 -10.82
N LEU A 186 11.62 -17.92 -10.51
CA LEU A 186 12.92 -18.60 -10.63
C LEU A 186 13.02 -19.82 -9.72
N LYS A 187 13.49 -20.90 -10.31
CA LYS A 187 13.82 -22.15 -9.61
C LYS A 187 15.33 -22.32 -9.61
N TYR A 188 15.89 -22.43 -8.43
CA TYR A 188 17.33 -22.65 -8.24
C TYR A 188 17.62 -24.15 -8.03
N PRO A 189 18.79 -24.64 -8.47
CA PRO A 189 19.26 -25.98 -8.13
C PRO A 189 19.23 -26.18 -6.61
N GLU A 190 18.84 -27.36 -6.14
CA GLU A 190 18.82 -27.80 -4.74
C GLU A 190 17.80 -27.08 -3.83
N ILE A 191 17.72 -25.73 -3.88
CA ILE A 191 16.83 -24.93 -3.01
C ILE A 191 15.45 -24.66 -3.62
N GLY A 192 15.21 -25.04 -4.89
CA GLY A 192 13.93 -24.91 -5.54
C GLY A 192 13.49 -23.46 -5.78
N LYS A 193 12.21 -23.22 -5.74
CA LYS A 193 11.61 -21.88 -5.81
C LYS A 193 11.74 -21.21 -4.45
N VAL A 194 12.15 -19.94 -4.44
CA VAL A 194 12.47 -19.22 -3.20
C VAL A 194 11.60 -17.98 -3.01
N GLY A 195 11.48 -17.56 -1.75
CA GLY A 195 10.82 -16.32 -1.38
C GLY A 195 11.45 -15.73 -0.12
N PHE A 196 11.16 -14.45 0.12
CA PHE A 196 11.72 -13.70 1.23
C PHE A 196 10.62 -12.89 1.93
N VAL A 197 10.52 -13.06 3.23
CA VAL A 197 9.57 -12.36 4.10
C VAL A 197 10.35 -11.48 5.08
N VAL A 198 9.80 -10.32 5.38
CA VAL A 198 10.24 -9.47 6.47
C VAL A 198 9.31 -9.69 7.64
N ALA A 199 9.82 -10.18 8.75
CA ALA A 199 9.06 -10.43 9.97
C ALA A 199 9.43 -9.42 11.06
N ARG A 200 8.56 -9.24 12.05
CA ARG A 200 8.86 -8.45 13.25
C ARG A 200 9.62 -9.31 14.25
N VAL A 201 10.62 -8.74 14.90
CA VAL A 201 11.40 -9.46 15.94
C VAL A 201 10.58 -9.78 17.20
N ASP A 202 9.46 -9.07 17.43
CA ASP A 202 8.55 -9.36 18.54
C ASP A 202 7.58 -10.52 18.29
N GLY A 203 7.68 -11.18 17.14
CA GLY A 203 6.84 -12.31 16.75
C GLY A 203 5.39 -11.95 16.41
N VAL A 204 5.03 -10.66 16.39
CA VAL A 204 3.68 -10.22 16.02
C VAL A 204 3.46 -10.37 14.53
N GLU A 205 2.58 -11.26 14.14
CA GLU A 205 2.15 -11.41 12.75
C GLU A 205 1.18 -10.29 12.37
N LEU A 206 1.52 -9.57 11.31
CA LEU A 206 0.66 -8.53 10.76
C LEU A 206 -0.28 -9.12 9.69
N PRO A 207 -1.55 -8.69 9.65
CA PRO A 207 -2.41 -9.05 8.53
C PRO A 207 -1.82 -8.53 7.23
N ASN A 208 -2.07 -9.21 6.12
CA ASN A 208 -1.59 -8.77 4.81
C ASN A 208 -2.23 -7.42 4.43
N ARG A 209 -1.52 -6.33 4.72
CA ARG A 209 -1.94 -4.96 4.38
C ARG A 209 -1.85 -4.66 2.88
N LEU A 210 -1.13 -5.50 2.14
CA LEU A 210 -1.00 -5.45 0.68
C LEU A 210 -1.96 -6.40 -0.03
N ALA A 211 -2.89 -7.04 0.71
CA ALA A 211 -3.84 -7.99 0.16
C ALA A 211 -4.57 -7.44 -1.08
N PRO A 212 -4.79 -8.28 -2.10
CA PRO A 212 -5.51 -7.92 -3.30
C PRO A 212 -6.96 -7.53 -3.02
N GLN A 213 -7.46 -6.55 -3.77
CA GLN A 213 -8.88 -6.20 -3.79
C GLN A 213 -9.53 -6.67 -5.10
N PRO A 214 -10.84 -6.96 -5.14
CA PRO A 214 -11.53 -7.39 -6.36
C PRO A 214 -11.27 -6.50 -7.58
N ARG A 215 -11.26 -5.19 -7.37
CA ARG A 215 -11.01 -4.17 -8.41
C ARG A 215 -9.62 -4.27 -9.05
N ASP A 216 -8.61 -4.74 -8.30
CA ASP A 216 -7.24 -4.86 -8.83
C ASP A 216 -7.19 -5.83 -10.01
N PHE A 217 -8.00 -6.89 -9.98
CA PHE A 217 -8.05 -7.90 -11.05
C PHE A 217 -8.86 -7.48 -12.28
N VAL A 218 -9.63 -6.41 -12.18
CA VAL A 218 -10.35 -5.81 -13.30
C VAL A 218 -9.52 -4.73 -13.97
N LEU A 219 -8.88 -3.86 -13.18
CA LEU A 219 -8.20 -2.65 -13.66
C LEU A 219 -6.74 -2.88 -14.06
N LEU A 220 -6.09 -3.95 -13.55
CA LEU A 220 -4.66 -4.24 -13.75
C LEU A 220 -4.40 -5.47 -14.64
N ARG A 221 -5.28 -5.75 -15.57
CA ARG A 221 -5.11 -6.85 -16.56
C ARG A 221 -4.06 -6.54 -17.62
#